data_8f2288e4bb8bde278d8248a3071b33ad
#
_entry.id   8f2288e4bb8bde278d8248a3071b33ad
#
_cell.length_a   1.000
_cell.length_b   1.000
_cell.length_c   1.000
_cell.angle_alpha   90.00
_cell.angle_beta   90.00
_cell.angle_gamma   90.00
#
_symmetry.space_group_name_H-M   'P 1'
#
loop_
_entity.id
_entity.type
_entity.pdbx_description
1 polymer ?
#
loop_
_entity_poly.entity_id
_entity_poly.type
_entity_poly.pdbx_seq_one_letter_code
_entity_poly.pdbx_strand_id
1 'polypeptide(L)' 'MCSDFQEVMQSKCDVFNEKHPVGSPVTVIKDLGEKVETTVKHPAEILSGHTAVVWLNDISGCYLLDRVQA' A
#
# COMPACT_ATOMS: atom_id res chain seq x y z
N MET A 1 21.34 -13.21 -4.07
CA MET A 1 20.86 -12.31 -3.97
C MET A 1 19.63 -11.93 -3.23
N CYS A 2 19.85 -11.77 -1.97
CA CYS A 2 18.77 -11.40 -1.06
C CYS A 2 18.19 -10.01 -1.36
N SER A 3 18.95 -9.19 -2.06
CA SER A 3 18.51 -7.84 -2.38
C SER A 3 17.37 -7.78 -3.40
N ASP A 4 17.20 -8.83 -4.20
CA ASP A 4 16.19 -8.82 -5.25
C ASP A 4 14.78 -8.67 -4.70
N PHE A 5 14.49 -9.33 -3.58
CA PHE A 5 13.17 -9.24 -2.97
C PHE A 5 12.88 -7.82 -2.48
N GLN A 6 13.84 -7.20 -1.83
CA GLN A 6 13.67 -5.83 -1.35
C GLN A 6 13.52 -4.85 -2.50
N GLU A 7 14.26 -5.05 -3.57
CA GLU A 7 14.14 -4.19 -4.75
C GLU A 7 12.75 -4.28 -5.37
N VAL A 8 12.20 -5.47 -5.45
CA VAL A 8 10.84 -5.66 -5.97
C VAL A 8 9.81 -4.97 -5.08
N MET A 9 9.93 -5.11 -3.76
CA MET A 9 9.01 -4.48 -2.83
C MET A 9 9.15 -2.96 -2.87
N GLN A 10 10.37 -2.45 -2.93
CA GLN A 10 10.59 -1.02 -3.02
C GLN A 10 10.02 -0.46 -4.33
N SER A 11 10.20 -1.20 -5.43
CA SER A 11 9.66 -0.80 -6.71
C SER A 11 8.13 -0.72 -6.67
N LYS A 12 7.48 -1.66 -6.00
CA LYS A 12 6.02 -1.63 -5.83
C LYS A 12 5.58 -0.41 -5.06
N CYS A 13 6.29 -0.07 -3.99
CA CYS A 13 6.00 1.12 -3.21
C CYS A 13 6.19 2.38 -4.04
N ASP A 14 7.28 2.47 -4.78
CA ASP A 14 7.57 3.64 -5.61
C ASP A 14 6.51 3.83 -6.69
N VAL A 15 6.13 2.76 -7.36
CA VAL A 15 5.10 2.82 -8.40
C VAL A 15 3.77 3.24 -7.79
N PHE A 16 3.41 2.67 -6.66
CA PHE A 16 2.18 3.04 -5.99
C PHE A 16 2.19 4.52 -5.59
N ASN A 17 3.29 4.99 -5.01
CA ASN A 17 3.39 6.38 -4.57
C ASN A 17 3.34 7.36 -5.75
N GLU A 18 3.87 6.95 -6.89
CA GLU A 18 3.83 7.78 -8.08
C GLU A 18 2.41 7.88 -8.67
N LYS A 19 1.70 6.75 -8.71
CA LYS A 19 0.34 6.71 -9.25
C LYS A 19 -0.70 7.22 -8.27
N HIS A 20 -0.45 7.02 -6.99
CA HIS A 20 -1.42 7.34 -5.93
C HIS A 20 -0.74 8.10 -4.81
N PRO A 21 -0.42 9.38 -5.03
CA PRO A 21 0.16 10.20 -3.98
C PRO A 21 -0.82 10.40 -2.83
N VAL A 22 -0.30 10.92 -1.72
CA VAL A 22 -1.13 11.19 -0.53
C VAL A 22 -2.34 12.02 -0.93
N GLY A 23 -3.52 11.58 -0.50
CA GLY A 23 -4.79 12.23 -0.83
C GLY A 23 -5.50 11.64 -2.03
N SER A 24 -4.86 10.72 -2.76
CA SER A 24 -5.49 10.09 -3.92
C SER A 24 -6.50 9.03 -3.50
N PRO A 25 -7.60 8.89 -4.24
CA PRO A 25 -8.59 7.87 -3.93
C PRO A 25 -8.08 6.47 -4.30
N VAL A 26 -8.32 5.51 -3.42
CA VAL A 26 -7.97 4.11 -3.65
C VAL A 26 -9.10 3.23 -3.12
N THR A 27 -9.13 1.98 -3.57
CA THR A 27 -10.11 1.00 -3.11
C THR A 27 -9.37 -0.11 -2.39
N VAL A 28 -9.84 -0.45 -1.20
CA VAL A 28 -9.29 -1.53 -0.39
C VAL A 28 -10.24 -2.70 -0.40
N ILE A 29 -9.68 -3.91 -0.59
CA ILE A 29 -10.46 -5.13 -0.51
C ILE A 29 -10.18 -5.77 0.85
N LYS A 30 -11.21 -5.84 1.68
CA LYS A 30 -11.09 -6.47 3.00
C LYS A 30 -11.17 -7.99 2.89
N ASP A 31 -10.83 -8.66 3.99
CA ASP A 31 -10.77 -10.12 4.03
C ASP A 31 -12.07 -10.80 3.64
N LEU A 32 -13.19 -10.13 3.86
CA LEU A 32 -14.50 -10.67 3.50
C LEU A 32 -14.91 -10.31 2.09
N GLY A 33 -14.02 -9.74 1.30
CA GLY A 33 -14.33 -9.33 -0.06
C GLY A 33 -15.02 -7.98 -0.16
N GLU A 34 -15.17 -7.29 0.95
CA GLU A 34 -15.81 -5.97 0.98
C GLU A 34 -14.87 -4.92 0.42
N LYS A 35 -15.37 -4.12 -0.50
CA LYS A 35 -14.60 -3.03 -1.09
C LYS A 35 -14.89 -1.73 -0.34
N VAL A 36 -13.84 -1.06 0.08
CA VAL A 36 -13.95 0.22 0.79
C VAL A 36 -13.18 1.28 0.03
N GLU A 37 -13.85 2.36 -0.30
CA GLU A 37 -13.20 3.48 -0.95
C GLU A 37 -12.66 4.44 0.10
N THR A 38 -11.39 4.80 -0.05
CA THR A 38 -10.74 5.70 0.89
C THR A 38 -9.65 6.47 0.15
N THR A 39 -8.88 7.27 0.88
CA THR A 39 -7.78 8.03 0.31
C THR A 39 -6.49 7.67 1.03
N VAL A 40 -5.37 7.90 0.35
CA VAL A 40 -4.07 7.62 0.91
C VAL A 40 -3.74 8.66 1.99
N LYS A 41 -3.40 8.18 3.17
CA LYS A 41 -3.01 9.04 4.29
C LYS A 41 -1.50 9.22 4.35
N HIS A 42 -0.76 8.16 4.06
CA HIS A 42 0.69 8.15 4.13
C HIS A 42 1.24 7.30 2.98
N PRO A 43 2.36 7.68 2.37
CA PRO A 43 2.91 6.90 1.26
C PRO A 43 3.24 5.47 1.66
N ALA A 44 3.21 4.57 0.69
CA ALA A 44 3.55 3.19 0.93
C ALA A 44 5.00 3.05 1.37
N GLU A 45 5.23 2.18 2.33
CA GLU A 45 6.56 1.92 2.88
C GLU A 45 6.77 0.43 3.07
N ILE A 46 8.02 0.05 3.23
CA ILE A 46 8.37 -1.33 3.55
C ILE A 46 8.50 -1.45 5.05
N LEU A 47 7.66 -2.29 5.63
CA LEU A 47 7.66 -2.53 7.07
C LEU A 47 8.53 -3.75 7.36
N SER A 48 9.42 -3.62 8.35
CA SER A 48 10.33 -4.71 8.75
C SER A 48 11.22 -5.21 7.60
N GLY A 49 11.37 -4.40 6.56
CA GLY A 49 12.26 -4.71 5.46
C GLY A 49 11.71 -5.67 4.41
N HIS A 50 10.50 -6.19 4.59
CA HIS A 50 9.97 -7.16 3.63
C HIS A 50 8.46 -7.17 3.47
N THR A 51 7.76 -6.21 4.05
CA THR A 51 6.32 -6.13 3.90
C THR A 51 5.93 -4.73 3.42
N ALA A 52 5.36 -4.64 2.24
CA ALA A 52 4.90 -3.37 1.70
C ALA A 52 3.52 -3.04 2.27
N VAL A 53 3.38 -1.88 2.88
CA VAL A 53 2.12 -1.43 3.48
C VAL A 53 1.88 0.03 3.13
N VAL A 54 0.65 0.46 3.29
CA VAL A 54 0.26 1.85 3.07
C VAL A 54 -0.75 2.25 4.14
N TRP A 55 -0.75 3.51 4.51
CA TRP A 55 -1.70 4.04 5.50
C TRP A 55 -2.83 4.76 4.77
N LEU A 56 -4.05 4.46 5.18
CA LEU A 56 -5.25 4.99 4.56
C LEU A 56 -6.11 5.72 5.59
N ASN A 57 -6.86 6.72 5.14
CA ASN A 57 -7.61 7.58 6.06
C ASN A 57 -8.72 6.86 6.82
N ASP A 58 -9.41 5.94 6.16
CA ASP A 58 -10.54 5.24 6.79
C ASP A 58 -10.11 3.96 7.51
N ILE A 59 -8.84 3.63 7.48
CA ILE A 59 -8.32 2.42 8.08
C ILE A 59 -7.36 2.79 9.19
N SER A 60 -7.61 2.23 10.37
CA SER A 60 -6.74 2.42 11.52
C SER A 60 -5.47 1.60 11.31
N GLY A 61 -4.31 2.25 11.33
CA GLY A 61 -3.05 1.59 11.11
C GLY A 61 -2.73 1.36 9.65
N CYS A 62 -1.75 0.51 9.38
CA CYS A 62 -1.33 0.22 8.02
C CYS A 62 -2.11 -0.94 7.41
N TYR A 63 -2.10 -1.01 6.09
CA TYR A 63 -2.78 -2.07 5.36
C TYR A 63 -1.84 -2.61 4.30
N LEU A 64 -1.97 -3.90 3.99
CA LEU A 64 -1.09 -4.53 3.01
C LEU A 64 -1.30 -3.91 1.62
N LEU A 65 -0.21 -3.53 0.99
CA LEU A 65 -0.26 -2.92 -0.34
C LEU A 65 -0.93 -3.83 -1.36
N ASP A 66 -0.74 -5.14 -1.22
CA ASP A 66 -1.33 -6.12 -2.12
C ASP A 66 -2.85 -6.14 -2.08
N ARG A 67 -3.45 -5.63 -1.03
CA ARG A 67 -4.90 -5.61 -0.87
C ARG A 67 -5.52 -4.28 -1.27
N VAL A 68 -4.71 -3.35 -1.70
CA VAL A 68 -5.18 -2.05 -2.16
C VAL A 68 -5.27 -2.06 -3.67
N GLN A 69 -6.45 -1.80 -4.18
CA GLN A 69 -6.67 -1.63 -5.61
C GLN A 69 -6.77 -0.15 -5.93
N ALA A 70 -6.12 0.20 -6.96
CA ALA A 70 -6.09 1.60 -7.36
C ALA A 70 -6.71 1.79 -8.71
#